data_453101f2ff22916bc1753ebdcbb7c3df
#
_entry.id   453101f2ff22916bc1753ebdcbb7c3df
#
_cell.length_a   1.000
_cell.length_b   1.000
_cell.length_c   1.000
_cell.angle_alpha   90.00
_cell.angle_beta   90.00
_cell.angle_gamma   90.00
#
_symmetry.space_group_name_H-M   'P 1'
#
loop_
_entity.id
_entity.type
_entity.pdbx_description
1 polymer ?
#
loop_
_entity_poly.entity_id
_entity_poly.type
_entity_poly.pdbx_seq_one_letter_code
_entity_poly.pdbx_strand_id
1 'polypeptide(L)'
;MWRLRMIGAAKKSIVLATFDLRADESGTDLLAALDQAAKRGVEIKLLIDGIYQQLFLNGSKDFQALAARENVVVGVYNPVTPAGLFKLNYRMHDKYVIVDDKMYLLGGRNSNDIFLGDYTTDINVDRDILVWDITKGEGESLQE
;
A
#
# COMPACT_ATOMS: atom_id res chain seq x y z
N MET A 1 -0.85 11.80 9.12
CA MET A 1 -1.03 11.36 7.71
C MET A 1 -2.34 10.58 7.57
N TRP A 2 -3.16 10.83 6.52
CA TRP A 2 -4.48 10.20 6.36
C TRP A 2 -4.39 8.68 6.13
N ARG A 3 -3.41 8.19 5.36
CA ARG A 3 -3.22 6.73 5.14
C ARG A 3 -3.15 5.95 6.46
N LEU A 4 -2.30 6.38 7.39
CA LEU A 4 -2.15 5.70 8.67
C LEU A 4 -3.44 5.76 9.52
N ARG A 5 -4.15 6.91 9.46
CA ARG A 5 -5.44 7.05 10.18
C ARG A 5 -6.50 6.10 9.62
N MET A 6 -6.62 5.98 8.30
CA MET A 6 -7.55 5.06 7.64
C MET A 6 -7.23 3.61 7.99
N ILE A 7 -5.96 3.20 7.88
CA ILE A 7 -5.51 1.85 8.23
C ILE A 7 -5.77 1.57 9.73
N GLY A 8 -5.49 2.53 10.59
CA GLY A 8 -5.77 2.42 12.03
C GLY A 8 -7.26 2.25 12.36
N ALA A 9 -8.14 2.86 11.55
CA ALA A 9 -9.61 2.79 11.71
C ALA A 9 -10.23 1.54 11.07
N ALA A 10 -9.50 0.81 10.24
CA ALA A 10 -9.99 -0.37 9.52
C ALA A 10 -10.52 -1.45 10.47
N LYS A 11 -11.69 -2.02 10.11
CA LYS A 11 -12.37 -3.07 10.89
C LYS A 11 -12.55 -4.37 10.13
N LYS A 12 -12.61 -4.34 8.80
CA LYS A 12 -12.89 -5.50 7.96
C LYS A 12 -11.79 -5.77 6.94
N SER A 13 -11.51 -4.78 6.08
CA SER A 13 -10.60 -4.98 4.95
C SER A 13 -9.79 -3.75 4.59
N ILE A 14 -8.60 -4.00 4.05
CA ILE A 14 -7.73 -2.99 3.45
C ILE A 14 -7.28 -3.51 2.10
N VAL A 15 -7.45 -2.69 1.05
CA VAL A 15 -6.78 -2.88 -0.24
C VAL A 15 -5.83 -1.72 -0.44
N LEU A 16 -4.54 -2.02 -0.62
CA LEU A 16 -3.51 -1.03 -0.86
C LEU A 16 -2.74 -1.37 -2.12
N ALA A 17 -2.73 -0.46 -3.09
CA ALA A 17 -1.83 -0.52 -4.24
C ALA A 17 -0.82 0.61 -4.16
N THR A 18 0.43 0.31 -4.46
CA THR A 18 1.49 1.32 -4.46
C THR A 18 2.63 0.93 -5.39
N PHE A 19 3.09 1.89 -6.19
CA PHE A 19 4.18 1.68 -7.13
C PHE A 19 5.53 1.58 -6.40
N ASP A 20 5.87 2.59 -5.63
CA ASP A 20 7.15 2.70 -4.90
C ASP A 20 6.89 2.65 -3.39
N LEU A 21 7.05 1.46 -2.82
CA LEU A 21 7.08 1.23 -1.38
C LEU A 21 8.51 0.86 -0.98
N ARG A 22 9.04 1.57 -0.02
CA ARG A 22 10.40 1.34 0.50
C ARG A 22 10.35 1.00 1.97
N ALA A 23 11.38 0.31 2.45
CA ALA A 23 11.58 0.08 3.89
C ALA A 23 12.39 1.24 4.51
N ASP A 24 12.04 2.49 4.13
CA ASP A 24 12.48 3.72 4.80
C ASP A 24 11.54 4.05 5.99
N GLU A 25 11.68 5.20 6.62
CA GLU A 25 10.91 5.56 7.82
C GLU A 25 9.39 5.54 7.54
N SER A 26 8.95 6.25 6.51
CA SER A 26 7.53 6.33 6.12
C SER A 26 6.96 4.98 5.68
N GLY A 27 7.73 4.20 4.94
CA GLY A 27 7.31 2.87 4.51
C GLY A 27 7.27 1.88 5.67
N THR A 28 8.20 1.98 6.61
CA THR A 28 8.19 1.17 7.83
C THR A 28 6.99 1.49 8.71
N ASP A 29 6.65 2.77 8.87
CA ASP A 29 5.43 3.19 9.56
C ASP A 29 4.16 2.61 8.90
N LEU A 30 4.12 2.61 7.56
CA LEU A 30 3.01 2.03 6.82
C LEU A 30 2.93 0.51 7.01
N LEU A 31 4.05 -0.21 6.90
CA LEU A 31 4.12 -1.66 7.13
C LEU A 31 3.71 -2.01 8.56
N ALA A 32 4.17 -1.25 9.55
CA ALA A 32 3.78 -1.42 10.95
C ALA A 32 2.28 -1.20 11.18
N ALA A 33 1.70 -0.16 10.54
CA ALA A 33 0.26 0.09 10.63
C ALA A 33 -0.56 -1.06 10.01
N LEU A 34 -0.13 -1.59 8.87
CA LEU A 34 -0.75 -2.76 8.23
C LEU A 34 -0.62 -4.01 9.12
N ASP A 35 0.55 -4.23 9.70
CA ASP A 35 0.77 -5.36 10.61
C ASP A 35 -0.15 -5.28 11.85
N GLN A 36 -0.33 -4.09 12.43
CA GLN A 36 -1.28 -3.89 13.52
C GLN A 36 -2.73 -4.10 13.07
N ALA A 37 -3.10 -3.71 11.85
CA ALA A 37 -4.42 -3.98 11.30
C ALA A 37 -4.64 -5.49 11.11
N ALA A 38 -3.65 -6.21 10.56
CA ALA A 38 -3.69 -7.66 10.42
C ALA A 38 -3.84 -8.37 11.78
N LYS A 39 -3.13 -7.92 12.83
CA LYS A 39 -3.28 -8.43 14.20
C LYS A 39 -4.69 -8.23 14.78
N ARG A 40 -5.42 -7.22 14.32
CA ARG A 40 -6.83 -7.02 14.69
C ARG A 40 -7.79 -7.91 13.90
N GLY A 41 -7.32 -8.72 12.96
CA GLY A 41 -8.13 -9.61 12.12
C GLY A 41 -8.63 -8.94 10.83
N VAL A 42 -8.08 -7.78 10.44
CA VAL A 42 -8.42 -7.09 9.19
C VAL A 42 -7.81 -7.84 8.01
N GLU A 43 -8.62 -8.15 6.99
CA GLU A 43 -8.17 -8.75 5.73
C GLU A 43 -7.37 -7.72 4.93
N ILE A 44 -6.17 -8.07 4.47
CA ILE A 44 -5.30 -7.15 3.74
C ILE A 44 -4.94 -7.70 2.37
N LYS A 45 -5.18 -6.91 1.33
CA LYS A 45 -4.67 -7.13 -0.02
C LYS A 45 -3.66 -6.02 -0.34
N LEU A 46 -2.40 -6.38 -0.53
CA LEU A 46 -1.33 -5.46 -0.86
C LEU A 46 -0.84 -5.76 -2.28
N LEU A 47 -0.95 -4.79 -3.19
CA LEU A 47 -0.43 -4.88 -4.55
C LEU A 47 0.75 -3.94 -4.71
N ILE A 48 1.91 -4.48 -5.09
CA ILE A 48 3.16 -3.73 -5.23
C ILE A 48 3.84 -4.01 -6.56
N ASP A 49 4.61 -3.05 -7.06
CA ASP A 49 5.39 -3.24 -8.28
C ASP A 49 6.62 -4.14 -8.02
N GLY A 50 6.89 -5.04 -8.96
CA GLY A 50 7.94 -6.06 -8.79
C GLY A 50 9.36 -5.51 -8.73
N ILE A 51 9.67 -4.39 -9.41
CA ILE A 51 11.01 -3.78 -9.31
C ILE A 51 11.22 -3.20 -7.91
N TYR A 52 10.25 -2.45 -7.40
CA TYR A 52 10.37 -1.82 -6.09
C TYR A 52 10.35 -2.84 -4.96
N GLN A 53 9.53 -3.90 -5.10
CA GLN A 53 9.56 -5.03 -4.18
C GLN A 53 10.95 -5.67 -4.12
N GLN A 54 11.55 -5.95 -5.27
CA GLN A 54 12.85 -6.59 -5.35
C GLN A 54 13.97 -5.72 -4.78
N LEU A 55 13.96 -4.41 -5.07
CA LEU A 55 15.03 -3.51 -4.68
C LEU A 55 14.95 -3.05 -3.21
N PHE A 56 13.74 -2.85 -2.69
CA PHE A 56 13.57 -2.13 -1.42
C PHE A 56 12.86 -2.92 -0.33
N LEU A 57 12.14 -4.00 -0.67
CA LEU A 57 11.36 -4.76 0.31
C LEU A 57 11.85 -6.18 0.54
N ASN A 58 12.58 -6.75 -0.41
CA ASN A 58 12.97 -8.16 -0.36
C ASN A 58 13.78 -8.53 0.89
N GLY A 59 14.58 -7.60 1.42
CA GLY A 59 15.34 -7.75 2.66
C GLY A 59 14.65 -7.25 3.93
N SER A 60 13.45 -6.65 3.82
CA SER A 60 12.76 -6.06 4.97
C SER A 60 12.09 -7.12 5.82
N LYS A 61 12.48 -7.18 7.10
CA LYS A 61 11.87 -8.09 8.09
C LYS A 61 10.41 -7.74 8.35
N ASP A 62 10.06 -6.45 8.35
CA ASP A 62 8.70 -5.99 8.60
C ASP A 62 7.77 -6.38 7.45
N PHE A 63 8.24 -6.24 6.20
CA PHE A 63 7.50 -6.71 5.04
C PHE A 63 7.31 -8.23 5.06
N GLN A 64 8.35 -8.99 5.37
CA GLN A 64 8.27 -10.46 5.44
C GLN A 64 7.33 -10.91 6.56
N ALA A 65 7.38 -10.26 7.73
CA ALA A 65 6.48 -10.57 8.84
C ALA A 65 5.01 -10.27 8.50
N LEU A 66 4.75 -9.16 7.81
CA LEU A 66 3.42 -8.84 7.32
C LEU A 66 2.93 -9.86 6.29
N ALA A 67 3.76 -10.18 5.28
CA ALA A 67 3.42 -11.11 4.21
C ALA A 67 3.19 -12.56 4.68
N ALA A 68 3.73 -12.94 5.84
CA ALA A 68 3.57 -14.27 6.44
C ALA A 68 2.24 -14.45 7.20
N ARG A 69 1.40 -13.41 7.33
CA ARG A 69 0.12 -13.52 8.04
C ARG A 69 -0.94 -14.16 7.17
N GLU A 70 -1.78 -15.01 7.75
CA GLU A 70 -2.83 -15.75 7.06
C GLU A 70 -3.91 -14.85 6.41
N ASN A 71 -4.16 -13.67 7.02
CA ASN A 71 -5.13 -12.69 6.53
C ASN A 71 -4.49 -11.58 5.68
N VAL A 72 -3.29 -11.82 5.15
CA VAL A 72 -2.59 -10.88 4.26
C VAL A 72 -2.25 -11.56 2.94
N VAL A 73 -2.70 -10.98 1.85
CA VAL A 73 -2.36 -11.41 0.49
C VAL A 73 -1.49 -10.33 -0.16
N VAL A 74 -0.30 -10.71 -0.59
CA VAL A 74 0.61 -9.83 -1.33
C VAL A 74 0.64 -10.22 -2.79
N GLY A 75 0.18 -9.34 -3.67
CA GLY A 75 0.33 -9.42 -5.11
C GLY A 75 1.55 -8.62 -5.55
N VAL A 76 2.38 -9.23 -6.39
CA VAL A 76 3.54 -8.55 -7.00
C VAL A 76 3.28 -8.41 -8.50
N TYR A 77 3.09 -7.18 -8.96
CA TYR A 77 2.87 -6.91 -10.38
C TYR A 77 4.18 -7.01 -11.15
N ASN A 78 4.18 -7.81 -12.21
CA ASN A 78 5.31 -8.04 -13.11
C ASN A 78 6.65 -8.22 -12.34
N PRO A 79 6.77 -9.31 -11.56
CA PRO A 79 7.96 -9.58 -10.76
C PRO A 79 9.21 -9.68 -11.65
N VAL A 80 10.35 -9.25 -11.12
CA VAL A 80 11.63 -9.32 -11.84
C VAL A 80 12.08 -10.77 -11.91
N THR A 81 12.05 -11.32 -13.12
CA THR A 81 12.53 -12.69 -13.41
C THR A 81 13.49 -12.64 -14.60
N PRO A 82 14.41 -13.61 -14.75
CA PRO A 82 15.28 -13.67 -15.92
C PRO A 82 14.51 -13.69 -17.25
N ALA A 83 13.38 -14.38 -17.31
CA ALA A 83 12.51 -14.41 -18.49
C ALA A 83 11.71 -13.10 -18.68
N GLY A 84 11.57 -12.28 -17.65
CA GLY A 84 10.80 -11.03 -17.64
C GLY A 84 11.60 -9.80 -18.02
N LEU A 85 12.91 -9.91 -18.33
CA LEU A 85 13.75 -8.75 -18.66
C LEU A 85 13.21 -7.91 -19.84
N PHE A 86 12.56 -8.54 -20.81
CA PHE A 86 11.92 -7.85 -21.93
C PHE A 86 10.65 -7.08 -21.55
N LYS A 87 10.11 -7.30 -20.34
CA LYS A 87 8.89 -6.67 -19.83
C LYS A 87 9.16 -5.65 -18.73
N LEU A 88 10.40 -5.23 -18.52
CA LEU A 88 10.76 -4.30 -17.45
C LEU A 88 10.03 -2.95 -17.54
N ASN A 89 9.59 -2.56 -18.72
CA ASN A 89 8.84 -1.30 -18.94
C ASN A 89 7.35 -1.38 -18.56
N TYR A 90 6.82 -2.58 -18.36
CA TYR A 90 5.43 -2.75 -17.90
C TYR A 90 5.39 -2.62 -16.38
N ARG A 91 5.10 -1.41 -15.90
CA ARG A 91 5.05 -1.10 -14.46
C ARG A 91 3.63 -0.72 -14.04
N MET A 92 3.25 -1.16 -12.86
CA MET A 92 2.05 -0.69 -12.19
C MET A 92 2.34 0.70 -11.60
N HIS A 93 1.50 1.68 -11.90
CA HIS A 93 1.68 3.04 -11.38
C HIS A 93 0.53 3.51 -10.48
N ASP A 94 -0.31 2.58 -10.04
CA ASP A 94 -1.44 2.84 -9.17
C ASP A 94 -1.01 3.13 -7.74
N LYS A 95 -1.71 4.06 -7.10
CA LYS A 95 -1.48 4.45 -5.72
C LYS A 95 -2.82 4.74 -5.06
N TYR A 96 -3.35 3.78 -4.34
CA TYR A 96 -4.59 3.96 -3.61
C TYR A 96 -4.64 3.12 -2.34
N VAL A 97 -5.49 3.54 -1.41
CA VAL A 97 -5.87 2.79 -0.21
C VAL A 97 -7.38 2.77 -0.13
N ILE A 98 -7.96 1.57 -0.02
CA ILE A 98 -9.39 1.36 0.20
C ILE A 98 -9.53 0.69 1.57
N VAL A 99 -10.39 1.23 2.43
CA VAL A 99 -10.62 0.69 3.76
C VAL A 99 -12.10 0.43 3.95
N ASP A 100 -12.42 -0.81 4.32
CA ASP A 100 -13.77 -1.30 4.65
C ASP A 100 -14.81 -1.04 3.55
N ASP A 101 -14.35 -0.86 2.30
CA ASP A 101 -15.16 -0.46 1.14
C ASP A 101 -16.00 0.83 1.37
N LYS A 102 -15.44 1.74 2.17
CA LYS A 102 -16.10 2.99 2.57
C LYS A 102 -15.21 4.22 2.46
N MET A 103 -13.92 4.05 2.65
CA MET A 103 -12.95 5.12 2.59
C MET A 103 -11.95 4.83 1.48
N TYR A 104 -11.77 5.76 0.58
CA TYR A 104 -10.90 5.65 -0.58
C TYR A 104 -9.93 6.82 -0.60
N LEU A 105 -8.64 6.54 -0.58
CA LEU A 105 -7.58 7.52 -0.77
C LEU A 105 -6.90 7.22 -2.10
N LEU A 106 -7.05 8.12 -3.05
CA LEU A 106 -6.55 8.01 -4.42
C LEU A 106 -5.61 9.17 -4.70
N GLY A 107 -4.48 8.93 -5.33
CA GLY A 107 -3.57 10.03 -5.66
C GLY A 107 -2.26 9.63 -6.31
N GLY A 108 -1.32 10.56 -6.34
CA GLY A 108 -0.01 10.37 -6.94
C GLY A 108 1.08 9.96 -5.95
N ARG A 109 0.83 10.02 -4.64
CA ARG A 109 1.86 9.78 -3.63
C ARG A 109 2.23 8.32 -3.50
N ASN A 110 3.51 8.02 -3.66
CA ASN A 110 4.09 6.73 -3.28
C ASN A 110 4.20 6.57 -1.76
N SER A 111 4.69 5.41 -1.33
CA SER A 111 4.79 5.03 0.08
C SER A 111 6.25 5.01 0.53
N ASN A 112 6.88 6.18 0.55
CA ASN A 112 8.26 6.39 0.97
C ASN A 112 8.46 7.84 1.47
N ASP A 113 9.63 8.15 2.05
CA ASP A 113 9.93 9.43 2.67
C ASP A 113 9.83 10.61 1.71
N ILE A 114 10.18 10.44 0.44
CA ILE A 114 10.16 11.51 -0.57
C ILE A 114 8.73 12.04 -0.79
N PHE A 115 7.71 11.19 -0.66
CA PHE A 115 6.31 11.55 -0.88
C PHE A 115 5.54 11.82 0.42
N LEU A 116 5.94 11.21 1.52
CA LEU A 116 5.23 11.30 2.79
C LEU A 116 5.82 12.31 3.77
N GLY A 117 7.01 12.80 3.49
CA GLY A 117 7.47 14.15 3.74
C GLY A 117 7.89 14.58 5.16
N ASP A 118 7.81 13.69 6.16
CA ASP A 118 8.15 14.11 7.53
C ASP A 118 9.62 13.82 7.90
N TYR A 119 10.34 13.03 7.10
CA TYR A 119 11.66 12.49 7.42
C TYR A 119 12.80 12.96 6.50
N THR A 120 12.48 13.72 5.44
CA THR A 120 13.48 14.23 4.49
C THR A 120 13.18 15.65 4.07
N THR A 121 14.21 16.39 3.66
CA THR A 121 14.10 17.72 3.04
C THR A 121 13.79 17.65 1.55
N ASP A 122 14.08 16.51 0.91
CA ASP A 122 13.82 16.28 -0.51
C ASP A 122 12.43 15.67 -0.67
N ILE A 123 11.42 16.53 -0.75
CA ILE A 123 10.01 16.12 -0.82
C ILE A 123 9.41 16.37 -2.20
N ASN A 124 8.63 15.41 -2.68
CA ASN A 124 7.75 15.59 -3.82
C ASN A 124 6.36 16.06 -3.35
N VAL A 125 5.92 17.20 -3.85
CA VAL A 125 4.59 17.73 -3.58
C VAL A 125 3.60 17.09 -4.54
N ASP A 126 2.63 16.36 -3.98
CA ASP A 126 1.55 15.73 -4.73
C ASP A 126 0.24 15.82 -3.94
N ARG A 127 -0.87 15.45 -4.57
CA ARG A 127 -2.21 15.54 -3.98
C ARG A 127 -2.87 14.18 -3.97
N ASP A 128 -3.49 13.86 -2.84
CA ASP A 128 -4.38 12.72 -2.71
C ASP A 128 -5.82 13.22 -2.50
N ILE A 129 -6.79 12.48 -3.02
CA ILE A 129 -8.22 12.73 -2.82
C ILE A 129 -8.72 11.68 -1.84
N LEU A 130 -9.34 12.12 -0.77
CA LEU A 130 -10.04 11.27 0.17
C LEU A 130 -11.54 11.28 -0.16
N VAL A 131 -12.08 10.13 -0.47
CA VAL A 131 -13.50 9.92 -0.66
C VAL A 131 -14.02 9.07 0.49
N TRP A 132 -15.14 9.49 1.07
CA TRP A 132 -15.81 8.75 2.14
C TRP A 132 -17.24 8.48 1.74
N ASP A 133 -17.59 7.19 1.61
CA ASP A 133 -18.96 6.78 1.38
C ASP A 133 -19.78 6.91 2.67
N ILE A 134 -20.75 7.82 2.66
CA ILE A 134 -21.67 8.06 3.75
C ILE A 134 -22.95 7.20 3.66
N THR A 135 -23.14 6.48 2.55
CA THR A 135 -24.38 5.68 2.29
C THR A 135 -24.40 4.35 3.04
N LYS A 136 -23.44 4.11 3.94
CA LYS A 136 -23.28 2.90 4.73
C LYS A 136 -23.06 1.62 3.93
N GLY A 137 -22.54 1.72 2.74
CA GLY A 137 -22.23 0.58 1.88
C GLY A 137 -23.43 0.09 1.06
N GLU A 138 -24.39 0.95 0.76
CA GLU A 138 -25.50 0.68 -0.18
C GLU A 138 -25.08 0.92 -1.66
N GLY A 139 -23.85 1.36 -1.90
CA GLY A 139 -23.29 1.51 -3.23
C GLY A 139 -22.57 0.25 -3.73
N GLU A 140 -22.21 0.24 -5.01
CA GLU A 140 -21.36 -0.81 -5.59
C GLU A 140 -19.96 -0.78 -4.99
N SER A 141 -19.38 -1.95 -4.75
CA SER A 141 -18.01 -2.07 -4.28
C SER A 141 -17.01 -1.64 -5.37
N LEU A 142 -15.99 -0.87 -4.99
CA LEU A 142 -14.85 -0.58 -5.86
C LEU A 142 -13.73 -1.65 -5.77
N GLN A 143 -13.96 -2.74 -5.06
CA GLN A 143 -13.00 -3.84 -4.91
C GLN A 143 -13.20 -4.97 -5.93
N GLU A 144 -14.24 -4.90 -6.76
CA GLU A 144 -14.55 -5.88 -7.81
C GLU A 144 -13.66 -5.76 -9.05
#